data_a3864eaed7bb468d03282d3f75a23ebf
#
_entry.id   a3864eaed7bb468d03282d3f75a23ebf
#
_cell.length_a   1.000
_cell.length_b   1.000
_cell.length_c   1.000
_cell.angle_alpha   90.00
_cell.angle_beta   90.00
_cell.angle_gamma   90.00
#
_symmetry.space_group_name_H-M   'P 1'
#
loop_
_entity.id
_entity.type
_entity.pdbx_description
1 polymer ?
#
loop_
_entity_poly.entity_id
_entity_poly.type
_entity_poly.pdbx_seq_one_letter_code
_entity_poly.pdbx_strand_id
1 'polypeptide(L)'
;MAVKQSEQYQLVIRSLSDRIVDAQAPIRVLDAIKWDDNIRAQFFRDGCRKLPDVGPDYYKGRPLSFDPAERLQVFQDIERDITRQLGTFNPVGQIMRRMCREYRMVLRMIEGRGTAEFGRISQELYGSASDAFHAGDPTITDLGIMLSESLSNIGNDLGHEPKTIAAPEAVAILQEQMNKVFTDDQAVRVFESDGIVADAAAGADYIKIRSDALFNQRDLKILAVHEGMVHVATSLNGQHQPICTFLAKGPPSSTVTQEGLAILMEIVTFASYPSRLRKLTNRTRAIQLAEAGGDFLDVFGFYRGEGYSDEASYTNASRVFRGSSSNGLPFTKDLAYLKGFILTYNYIQLAVRQGKLQQIPLLFCGKTTLEDMRTLGQLVEEGLVVPPRYLPEPFADLNALSAWMCFSGFLTNLSLDRIEADYANIL
;
A
#
# COMPACT_ATOMS: atom_id res chain seq x y z
N MET A 1 -29.17 29.88 -15.29
CA MET A 1 -29.29 28.46 -15.72
C MET A 1 -27.99 27.70 -15.49
N ALA A 2 -26.83 28.19 -15.88
CA ALA A 2 -25.51 27.51 -15.71
C ALA A 2 -25.18 27.17 -14.24
N VAL A 3 -25.41 28.09 -13.29
CA VAL A 3 -25.15 27.86 -11.85
C VAL A 3 -26.01 26.71 -11.29
N LYS A 4 -27.31 26.66 -11.60
CA LYS A 4 -28.19 25.55 -11.16
C LYS A 4 -27.80 24.21 -11.80
N GLN A 5 -27.30 24.20 -13.03
CA GLN A 5 -26.82 22.99 -13.69
C GLN A 5 -25.51 22.48 -13.03
N SER A 6 -24.64 23.41 -12.61
CA SER A 6 -23.42 23.08 -11.86
C SER A 6 -23.74 22.47 -10.49
N GLU A 7 -24.66 23.05 -9.72
CA GLU A 7 -25.08 22.52 -8.42
C GLU A 7 -25.73 21.12 -8.54
N GLN A 8 -26.59 20.92 -9.53
CA GLN A 8 -27.20 19.61 -9.76
C GLN A 8 -26.14 18.55 -10.13
N TYR A 9 -25.13 18.90 -10.93
CA TYR A 9 -24.03 18.01 -11.28
C TYR A 9 -23.21 17.61 -10.05
N GLN A 10 -22.89 18.58 -9.17
CA GLN A 10 -22.17 18.32 -7.92
C GLN A 10 -22.95 17.39 -6.99
N LEU A 11 -24.27 17.61 -6.85
CA LEU A 11 -25.14 16.75 -6.05
C LEU A 11 -25.19 15.31 -6.57
N VAL A 12 -25.22 15.12 -7.88
CA VAL A 12 -25.19 13.79 -8.51
C VAL A 12 -23.88 13.09 -8.22
N ILE A 13 -22.72 13.76 -8.42
CA ILE A 13 -21.42 13.19 -8.11
C ILE A 13 -21.34 12.82 -6.65
N ARG A 14 -21.74 13.71 -5.75
CA ARG A 14 -21.72 13.49 -4.30
C ARG A 14 -22.56 12.28 -3.91
N SER A 15 -23.80 12.20 -4.41
CA SER A 15 -24.70 11.07 -4.10
C SER A 15 -24.12 9.73 -4.58
N LEU A 16 -23.58 9.67 -5.79
CA LEU A 16 -22.96 8.45 -6.33
C LEU A 16 -21.68 8.09 -5.57
N SER A 17 -20.90 9.10 -5.18
CA SER A 17 -19.67 8.97 -4.41
C SER A 17 -19.95 8.37 -3.02
N ASP A 18 -20.94 8.93 -2.30
CA ASP A 18 -21.34 8.45 -0.98
C ASP A 18 -21.83 6.98 -1.03
N ARG A 19 -22.56 6.60 -2.08
CA ARG A 19 -23.00 5.21 -2.28
C ARG A 19 -21.83 4.25 -2.44
N ILE A 20 -20.72 4.65 -3.12
CA ILE A 20 -19.50 3.82 -3.21
C ILE A 20 -18.86 3.66 -1.84
N VAL A 21 -18.78 4.76 -1.06
CA VAL A 21 -18.23 4.75 0.30
C VAL A 21 -19.01 3.79 1.19
N ASP A 22 -20.35 3.85 1.16
CA ASP A 22 -21.22 2.98 1.96
C ASP A 22 -21.13 1.52 1.52
N ALA A 23 -21.12 1.26 0.21
CA ALA A 23 -21.02 -0.08 -0.34
C ALA A 23 -19.69 -0.77 0.06
N GLN A 24 -18.60 0.00 0.12
CA GLN A 24 -17.28 -0.49 0.50
C GLN A 24 -17.12 -0.71 2.02
N ALA A 25 -17.86 0.00 2.84
CA ALA A 25 -17.65 0.05 4.29
C ALA A 25 -17.55 -1.33 4.98
N PRO A 26 -18.37 -2.34 4.66
CA PRO A 26 -18.27 -3.66 5.29
C PRO A 26 -17.12 -4.53 4.77
N ILE A 27 -16.50 -4.18 3.63
CA ILE A 27 -15.48 -5.01 2.97
C ILE A 27 -14.14 -4.85 3.69
N ARG A 28 -13.73 -5.87 4.43
CA ARG A 28 -12.47 -5.96 5.18
C ARG A 28 -11.63 -7.10 4.63
N VAL A 29 -10.89 -6.84 3.54
CA VAL A 29 -10.12 -7.88 2.82
C VAL A 29 -9.19 -8.64 3.75
N LEU A 30 -8.35 -7.93 4.52
CA LEU A 30 -7.35 -8.58 5.37
C LEU A 30 -7.97 -9.39 6.51
N ASP A 31 -9.11 -8.97 7.04
CA ASP A 31 -9.85 -9.73 8.06
C ASP A 31 -10.48 -11.00 7.48
N ALA A 32 -10.95 -10.92 6.22
CA ALA A 32 -11.56 -12.05 5.52
C ALA A 32 -10.57 -13.17 5.17
N ILE A 33 -9.29 -12.86 5.04
CA ILE A 33 -8.25 -13.78 4.55
C ILE A 33 -7.20 -14.17 5.58
N LYS A 34 -7.18 -13.55 6.76
CA LYS A 34 -6.20 -13.86 7.80
C LYS A 34 -6.34 -15.29 8.31
N TRP A 35 -5.23 -15.91 8.67
CA TRP A 35 -5.22 -17.18 9.36
C TRP A 35 -5.39 -16.97 10.87
N ASP A 36 -5.93 -17.95 11.57
CA ASP A 36 -6.05 -17.91 13.03
C ASP A 36 -4.77 -18.42 13.73
N ASP A 37 -4.70 -18.15 15.01
CA ASP A 37 -3.53 -18.53 15.82
C ASP A 37 -3.38 -20.05 15.97
N ASN A 38 -4.45 -20.84 15.79
CA ASN A 38 -4.37 -22.30 15.84
C ASN A 38 -3.53 -22.86 14.70
N ILE A 39 -3.62 -22.27 13.49
CA ILE A 39 -2.80 -22.66 12.32
C ILE A 39 -1.32 -22.41 12.65
N ARG A 40 -0.99 -21.25 13.22
CA ARG A 40 0.37 -20.92 13.65
C ARG A 40 0.86 -21.89 14.73
N ALA A 41 0.06 -22.08 15.79
CA ALA A 41 0.42 -22.98 16.89
C ALA A 41 0.62 -24.43 16.41
N GLN A 42 -0.19 -24.91 15.47
CA GLN A 42 -0.04 -26.25 14.89
C GLN A 42 1.24 -26.37 14.06
N PHE A 43 1.55 -25.37 13.23
CA PHE A 43 2.76 -25.35 12.43
C PHE A 43 4.04 -25.47 13.28
N PHE A 44 4.12 -24.73 14.40
CA PHE A 44 5.25 -24.83 15.33
C PHE A 44 5.28 -26.14 16.10
N ARG A 45 4.13 -26.70 16.53
CA ARG A 45 4.06 -28.04 17.14
C ARG A 45 4.54 -29.14 16.21
N ASP A 46 4.29 -29.02 14.90
CA ASP A 46 4.79 -29.95 13.88
C ASP A 46 6.27 -29.73 13.52
N GLY A 47 6.98 -28.89 14.27
CA GLY A 47 8.41 -28.59 14.08
C GLY A 47 8.71 -27.85 12.78
N CYS A 48 7.78 -27.08 12.26
CA CYS A 48 7.90 -26.30 11.02
C CYS A 48 8.16 -27.17 9.77
N ARG A 49 7.61 -28.38 9.73
CA ARG A 49 7.90 -29.40 8.70
C ARG A 49 6.70 -29.83 7.88
N LYS A 50 5.50 -29.42 8.28
CA LYS A 50 4.27 -29.73 7.57
C LYS A 50 3.63 -28.46 7.06
N LEU A 51 3.02 -28.54 5.89
CA LEU A 51 2.22 -27.45 5.35
C LEU A 51 1.10 -27.08 6.34
N PRO A 52 0.84 -25.76 6.54
CA PRO A 52 -0.36 -25.35 7.24
C PRO A 52 -1.62 -25.91 6.56
N ASP A 53 -2.55 -26.45 7.35
CA ASP A 53 -3.80 -26.99 6.84
C ASP A 53 -4.78 -25.85 6.51
N VAL A 54 -4.52 -25.19 5.41
CA VAL A 54 -5.31 -24.06 4.90
C VAL A 54 -5.66 -24.32 3.44
N GLY A 55 -6.95 -24.36 3.17
CA GLY A 55 -7.51 -24.61 1.85
C GLY A 55 -8.98 -24.18 1.81
N PRO A 56 -9.74 -24.61 0.79
CA PRO A 56 -11.15 -24.22 0.64
C PRO A 56 -12.01 -24.54 1.87
N ASP A 57 -11.79 -25.69 2.51
CA ASP A 57 -12.61 -26.11 3.65
C ASP A 57 -12.32 -25.29 4.92
N TYR A 58 -11.06 -24.87 5.11
CA TYR A 58 -10.72 -23.92 6.16
C TYR A 58 -11.52 -22.60 6.03
N TYR A 59 -11.60 -22.04 4.83
CA TYR A 59 -12.33 -20.78 4.61
C TYR A 59 -13.85 -20.94 4.59
N LYS A 60 -14.40 -22.11 4.20
CA LYS A 60 -15.83 -22.39 4.34
C LYS A 60 -16.28 -22.36 5.81
N GLY A 61 -15.42 -22.80 6.72
CA GLY A 61 -15.66 -22.72 8.16
C GLY A 61 -15.61 -21.31 8.75
N ARG A 62 -15.29 -20.29 7.94
CA ARG A 62 -15.11 -18.90 8.36
C ARG A 62 -16.02 -17.96 7.56
N PRO A 63 -17.27 -17.79 8.00
CA PRO A 63 -18.23 -16.97 7.30
C PRO A 63 -17.78 -15.49 7.26
N LEU A 64 -18.12 -14.80 6.21
CA LEU A 64 -17.91 -13.36 6.08
C LEU A 64 -18.95 -12.61 6.92
N SER A 65 -18.61 -11.40 7.36
CA SER A 65 -19.52 -10.50 8.08
C SER A 65 -20.53 -9.78 7.16
N PHE A 66 -20.48 -10.05 5.86
CA PHE A 66 -21.34 -9.49 4.83
C PHE A 66 -21.65 -10.54 3.75
N ASP A 67 -22.71 -10.35 2.99
CA ASP A 67 -23.05 -11.17 1.83
C ASP A 67 -22.34 -10.64 0.58
N PRO A 68 -21.38 -11.40 -0.01
CA PRO A 68 -20.68 -10.98 -1.22
C PRO A 68 -21.60 -10.81 -2.43
N ALA A 69 -22.62 -11.66 -2.60
CA ALA A 69 -23.53 -11.60 -3.73
C ALA A 69 -24.40 -10.32 -3.68
N GLU A 70 -24.90 -9.97 -2.50
CA GLU A 70 -25.60 -8.70 -2.29
C GLU A 70 -24.68 -7.51 -2.63
N ARG A 71 -23.43 -7.52 -2.13
CA ARG A 71 -22.46 -6.42 -2.40
C ARG A 71 -22.09 -6.32 -3.88
N LEU A 72 -21.92 -7.45 -4.57
CA LEU A 72 -21.70 -7.47 -6.02
C LEU A 72 -22.83 -6.76 -6.76
N GLN A 73 -24.09 -7.04 -6.39
CA GLN A 73 -25.25 -6.40 -7.01
C GLN A 73 -25.27 -4.89 -6.74
N VAL A 74 -24.97 -4.48 -5.49
CA VAL A 74 -24.91 -3.05 -5.13
C VAL A 74 -23.90 -2.30 -6.00
N PHE A 75 -22.68 -2.83 -6.21
CA PHE A 75 -21.69 -2.18 -7.06
C PHE A 75 -22.10 -2.18 -8.55
N GLN A 76 -22.77 -3.22 -9.03
CA GLN A 76 -23.33 -3.23 -10.39
C GLN A 76 -24.39 -2.14 -10.58
N ASP A 77 -25.27 -1.96 -9.62
CA ASP A 77 -26.32 -0.93 -9.67
C ASP A 77 -25.72 0.47 -9.61
N ILE A 78 -24.71 0.70 -8.77
CA ILE A 78 -23.98 1.97 -8.73
C ILE A 78 -23.29 2.24 -10.08
N GLU A 79 -22.60 1.27 -10.66
CA GLU A 79 -21.90 1.41 -11.97
C GLU A 79 -22.87 1.77 -13.09
N ARG A 80 -24.07 1.15 -13.11
CA ARG A 80 -25.14 1.46 -14.06
C ARG A 80 -25.66 2.88 -13.85
N ASP A 81 -25.90 3.29 -12.61
CA ASP A 81 -26.40 4.61 -12.27
C ASP A 81 -25.39 5.72 -12.61
N ILE A 82 -24.10 5.49 -12.38
CA ILE A 82 -23.02 6.40 -12.80
C ILE A 82 -23.12 6.61 -14.34
N THR A 83 -23.23 5.53 -15.11
CA THR A 83 -23.32 5.62 -16.55
C THR A 83 -24.57 6.36 -17.01
N ARG A 84 -25.72 6.10 -16.37
CA ARG A 84 -26.99 6.74 -16.70
C ARG A 84 -26.99 8.24 -16.38
N GLN A 85 -26.42 8.65 -15.22
CA GLN A 85 -26.53 10.03 -14.74
C GLN A 85 -25.39 10.93 -15.22
N LEU A 86 -24.19 10.40 -15.40
CA LEU A 86 -23.01 11.17 -15.80
C LEU A 86 -22.57 10.91 -17.25
N GLY A 87 -23.07 9.84 -17.87
CA GLY A 87 -22.63 9.41 -19.21
C GLY A 87 -21.33 8.60 -19.17
N THR A 88 -21.06 7.94 -20.31
CA THR A 88 -19.94 6.99 -20.44
C THR A 88 -18.56 7.66 -20.38
N PHE A 89 -18.45 8.87 -20.90
CA PHE A 89 -17.15 9.55 -21.06
C PHE A 89 -16.83 10.59 -19.97
N ASN A 90 -17.72 10.73 -19.00
CA ASN A 90 -17.50 11.65 -17.87
C ASN A 90 -16.26 11.23 -17.07
N PRO A 91 -15.24 12.12 -16.86
CA PRO A 91 -13.98 11.76 -16.22
C PRO A 91 -14.16 11.25 -14.77
N VAL A 92 -14.98 11.92 -13.95
CA VAL A 92 -15.30 11.47 -12.59
C VAL A 92 -16.04 10.14 -12.63
N GLY A 93 -17.00 10.00 -13.54
CA GLY A 93 -17.75 8.77 -13.77
C GLY A 93 -16.84 7.60 -14.17
N GLN A 94 -15.75 7.85 -14.92
CA GLN A 94 -14.77 6.80 -15.26
C GLN A 94 -14.02 6.31 -14.04
N ILE A 95 -13.56 7.21 -13.15
CA ILE A 95 -12.91 6.85 -11.89
C ILE A 95 -13.87 6.01 -11.04
N MET A 96 -15.08 6.50 -10.80
CA MET A 96 -16.07 5.80 -9.96
C MET A 96 -16.44 4.42 -10.52
N ARG A 97 -16.63 4.27 -11.83
CA ARG A 97 -16.91 2.97 -12.46
C ARG A 97 -15.74 2.01 -12.34
N ARG A 98 -14.49 2.48 -12.49
CA ARG A 98 -13.30 1.65 -12.24
C ARG A 98 -13.29 1.16 -10.80
N MET A 99 -13.52 2.03 -9.81
CA MET A 99 -13.62 1.65 -8.42
C MET A 99 -14.69 0.56 -8.18
N CYS A 100 -15.88 0.71 -8.76
CA CYS A 100 -16.93 -0.30 -8.65
C CYS A 100 -16.48 -1.66 -9.23
N ARG A 101 -15.82 -1.67 -10.37
CA ARG A 101 -15.28 -2.90 -10.99
C ARG A 101 -14.22 -3.55 -10.09
N GLU A 102 -13.28 -2.78 -9.57
CA GLU A 102 -12.24 -3.30 -8.68
C GLU A 102 -12.82 -3.89 -7.39
N TYR A 103 -13.81 -3.23 -6.77
CA TYR A 103 -14.48 -3.80 -5.58
C TYR A 103 -15.25 -5.08 -5.91
N ARG A 104 -15.86 -5.17 -7.09
CA ARG A 104 -16.48 -6.43 -7.54
C ARG A 104 -15.44 -7.54 -7.72
N MET A 105 -14.26 -7.24 -8.25
CA MET A 105 -13.15 -8.20 -8.33
C MET A 105 -12.67 -8.60 -6.94
N VAL A 106 -12.55 -7.67 -6.00
CA VAL A 106 -12.23 -7.95 -4.59
C VAL A 106 -13.24 -8.91 -3.97
N LEU A 107 -14.53 -8.71 -4.19
CA LEU A 107 -15.58 -9.60 -3.68
C LEU A 107 -15.44 -11.01 -4.23
N ARG A 108 -15.24 -11.15 -5.55
CA ARG A 108 -14.98 -12.44 -6.20
C ARG A 108 -13.70 -13.10 -5.70
N MET A 109 -12.63 -12.32 -5.49
CA MET A 109 -11.40 -12.82 -4.88
C MET A 109 -11.67 -13.39 -3.48
N ILE A 110 -12.43 -12.67 -2.65
CA ILE A 110 -12.79 -13.14 -1.29
C ILE A 110 -13.67 -14.40 -1.34
N GLU A 111 -14.59 -14.51 -2.30
CA GLU A 111 -15.39 -15.75 -2.51
C GLU A 111 -14.50 -16.93 -2.92
N GLY A 112 -13.48 -16.68 -3.74
CA GLY A 112 -12.51 -17.67 -4.20
C GLY A 112 -11.46 -18.10 -3.17
N ARG A 113 -11.57 -17.72 -1.89
CA ARG A 113 -10.59 -18.06 -0.84
C ARG A 113 -10.28 -19.56 -0.78
N GLY A 114 -8.99 -19.88 -0.68
CA GLY A 114 -8.49 -21.25 -0.65
C GLY A 114 -8.40 -21.91 -2.02
N THR A 115 -8.82 -21.26 -3.09
CA THR A 115 -8.80 -21.81 -4.46
C THR A 115 -7.81 -21.07 -5.35
N ALA A 116 -7.50 -21.62 -6.53
CA ALA A 116 -6.65 -20.97 -7.52
C ALA A 116 -7.25 -19.65 -8.07
N GLU A 117 -8.57 -19.47 -7.98
CA GLU A 117 -9.23 -18.24 -8.42
C GLU A 117 -8.82 -17.03 -7.56
N PHE A 118 -8.66 -17.22 -6.25
CA PHE A 118 -8.15 -16.17 -5.36
C PHE A 118 -6.83 -15.58 -5.86
N GLY A 119 -5.85 -16.44 -6.13
CA GLY A 119 -4.52 -15.96 -6.59
C GLY A 119 -4.58 -15.35 -7.99
N ARG A 120 -5.37 -15.89 -8.92
CA ARG A 120 -5.53 -15.28 -10.26
C ARG A 120 -6.12 -13.88 -10.19
N ILE A 121 -7.19 -13.69 -9.41
CA ILE A 121 -7.78 -12.35 -9.24
C ILE A 121 -6.83 -11.43 -8.47
N SER A 122 -6.04 -11.96 -7.53
CA SER A 122 -4.99 -11.18 -6.86
C SER A 122 -3.96 -10.64 -7.85
N GLN A 123 -3.51 -11.47 -8.80
CA GLN A 123 -2.60 -11.03 -9.88
C GLN A 123 -3.25 -9.98 -10.80
N GLU A 124 -4.52 -10.12 -11.12
CA GLU A 124 -5.28 -9.11 -11.88
C GLU A 124 -5.34 -7.75 -11.17
N LEU A 125 -5.53 -7.75 -9.84
CA LEU A 125 -5.69 -6.54 -9.03
C LEU A 125 -4.36 -5.85 -8.68
N TYR A 126 -3.32 -6.62 -8.38
CA TYR A 126 -2.05 -6.10 -7.82
C TYR A 126 -0.85 -6.33 -8.73
N GLY A 127 -1.00 -7.13 -9.77
CA GLY A 127 0.06 -7.54 -10.69
C GLY A 127 0.78 -8.81 -10.25
N SER A 128 1.79 -9.21 -11.05
CA SER A 128 2.68 -10.35 -10.86
C SER A 128 4.11 -9.88 -10.62
N ALA A 129 4.92 -10.69 -9.97
CA ALA A 129 6.35 -10.44 -9.77
C ALA A 129 7.14 -10.44 -11.10
N SER A 130 6.59 -11.08 -12.13
CA SER A 130 7.12 -11.10 -13.50
C SER A 130 6.69 -9.91 -14.37
N ASP A 131 5.86 -8.99 -13.85
CA ASP A 131 5.48 -7.80 -14.59
C ASP A 131 6.70 -6.91 -14.85
N ALA A 132 6.79 -6.33 -16.06
CA ALA A 132 7.71 -5.26 -16.41
C ALA A 132 6.92 -3.98 -16.74
N PHE A 133 7.55 -2.80 -16.58
CA PHE A 133 6.88 -1.53 -16.86
C PHE A 133 6.67 -1.31 -18.37
N HIS A 134 7.66 -1.73 -19.18
CA HIS A 134 7.59 -1.74 -20.64
C HIS A 134 8.24 -3.01 -21.18
N ALA A 135 7.95 -3.33 -22.43
CA ALA A 135 8.58 -4.48 -23.10
C ALA A 135 10.12 -4.29 -23.14
N GLY A 136 10.85 -5.23 -22.57
CA GLY A 136 12.31 -5.20 -22.50
C GLY A 136 12.89 -4.57 -21.24
N ASP A 137 12.07 -3.97 -20.38
CA ASP A 137 12.49 -3.51 -19.06
C ASP A 137 12.72 -4.71 -18.11
N PRO A 138 13.55 -4.54 -17.06
CA PRO A 138 13.63 -5.49 -15.96
C PRO A 138 12.25 -5.70 -15.32
N THR A 139 11.97 -6.93 -14.91
CA THR A 139 10.76 -7.25 -14.15
C THR A 139 10.80 -6.63 -12.75
N ILE A 140 9.66 -6.62 -12.03
CA ILE A 140 9.62 -6.19 -10.62
C ILE A 140 10.57 -7.04 -9.78
N THR A 141 10.69 -8.34 -10.08
CA THR A 141 11.64 -9.23 -9.42
C THR A 141 13.09 -8.84 -9.73
N ASP A 142 13.42 -8.60 -10.99
CA ASP A 142 14.79 -8.20 -11.38
C ASP A 142 15.21 -6.91 -10.67
N LEU A 143 14.29 -5.90 -10.62
CA LEU A 143 14.51 -4.66 -9.88
C LEU A 143 14.69 -4.91 -8.36
N GLY A 144 13.94 -5.87 -7.81
CA GLY A 144 14.10 -6.30 -6.42
C GLY A 144 15.48 -6.94 -6.17
N ILE A 145 15.95 -7.77 -7.09
CA ILE A 145 17.30 -8.39 -7.03
C ILE A 145 18.38 -7.33 -7.12
N MET A 146 18.32 -6.44 -8.10
CA MET A 146 19.28 -5.33 -8.27
C MET A 146 19.38 -4.45 -7.01
N LEU A 147 18.26 -4.12 -6.39
CA LEU A 147 18.24 -3.38 -5.13
C LEU A 147 18.86 -4.21 -4.00
N SER A 148 18.57 -5.52 -3.92
CA SER A 148 19.15 -6.42 -2.92
C SER A 148 20.67 -6.53 -3.06
N GLU A 149 21.18 -6.62 -4.28
CA GLU A 149 22.61 -6.64 -4.58
C GLU A 149 23.29 -5.34 -4.15
N SER A 150 22.69 -4.18 -4.47
CA SER A 150 23.18 -2.88 -4.01
C SER A 150 23.24 -2.76 -2.48
N LEU A 151 22.38 -3.49 -1.77
CA LEU A 151 22.35 -3.53 -0.30
C LEU A 151 23.29 -4.59 0.30
N SER A 152 23.80 -5.54 -0.51
CA SER A 152 24.60 -6.68 -0.02
C SER A 152 25.93 -6.24 0.58
N ASN A 153 26.55 -5.22 -0.02
CA ASN A 153 27.84 -4.67 0.41
C ASN A 153 27.70 -3.76 1.67
N ILE A 154 26.46 -3.38 2.01
CA ILE A 154 26.20 -2.66 3.25
C ILE A 154 26.10 -3.71 4.36
N GLY A 155 27.22 -3.96 5.05
CA GLY A 155 27.32 -4.94 6.12
C GLY A 155 26.29 -4.74 7.23
N ASN A 156 26.07 -5.78 8.01
CA ASN A 156 25.23 -5.72 9.23
C ASN A 156 25.85 -4.83 10.33
N ASP A 157 27.05 -4.30 10.06
CA ASP A 157 27.88 -3.54 11.00
C ASP A 157 27.38 -2.11 11.30
N LEU A 158 26.36 -1.61 10.57
CA LEU A 158 25.72 -0.33 10.88
C LEU A 158 24.83 -0.37 12.14
N GLY A 159 25.22 -1.20 13.15
CA GLY A 159 24.62 -1.26 14.46
C GLY A 159 23.10 -1.46 14.45
N HIS A 160 22.65 -2.67 14.71
CA HIS A 160 21.23 -2.91 14.98
C HIS A 160 20.88 -2.21 16.30
N GLU A 161 20.14 -1.11 16.21
CA GLU A 161 19.54 -0.50 17.39
C GLU A 161 18.55 -1.52 18.00
N PRO A 162 18.78 -1.94 19.26
CA PRO A 162 17.93 -2.96 19.88
C PRO A 162 16.49 -2.47 20.04
N LYS A 163 15.54 -3.36 19.82
CA LYS A 163 14.13 -3.08 20.03
C LYS A 163 13.81 -3.23 21.52
N THR A 164 13.70 -2.12 22.21
CA THR A 164 13.47 -2.07 23.67
C THR A 164 12.16 -1.36 24.05
N ILE A 165 11.53 -0.67 23.12
CA ILE A 165 10.31 0.11 23.36
C ILE A 165 9.11 -0.82 23.23
N ALA A 166 8.37 -1.01 24.31
CA ALA A 166 7.14 -1.82 24.31
C ALA A 166 5.96 -1.06 23.69
N ALA A 167 4.92 -1.79 23.31
CA ALA A 167 3.75 -1.23 22.63
C ALA A 167 3.08 -0.06 23.38
N PRO A 168 2.87 -0.08 24.71
CA PRO A 168 2.28 1.07 25.43
C PRO A 168 3.12 2.35 25.29
N GLU A 169 4.44 2.24 25.40
CA GLU A 169 5.34 3.39 25.23
C GLU A 169 5.37 3.87 23.77
N ALA A 170 5.38 2.94 22.81
CA ALA A 170 5.30 3.24 21.38
C ALA A 170 4.00 3.99 21.06
N VAL A 171 2.87 3.59 21.63
CA VAL A 171 1.58 4.29 21.51
C VAL A 171 1.69 5.72 22.01
N ALA A 172 2.27 5.94 23.21
CA ALA A 172 2.41 7.29 23.77
C ALA A 172 3.26 8.20 22.89
N ILE A 173 4.40 7.71 22.39
CA ILE A 173 5.31 8.47 21.54
C ILE A 173 4.63 8.82 20.21
N LEU A 174 3.99 7.84 19.56
CA LEU A 174 3.30 8.06 18.29
C LEU A 174 2.09 8.96 18.46
N GLN A 175 1.33 8.85 19.56
CA GLN A 175 0.20 9.74 19.82
C GLN A 175 0.65 11.20 19.94
N GLU A 176 1.76 11.45 20.65
CA GLU A 176 2.33 12.79 20.75
C GLU A 176 2.72 13.36 19.36
N GLN A 177 3.33 12.51 18.51
CA GLN A 177 3.69 12.91 17.15
C GLN A 177 2.46 13.20 16.29
N MET A 178 1.41 12.36 16.37
CA MET A 178 0.16 12.59 15.65
C MET A 178 -0.54 13.87 16.11
N ASN A 179 -0.55 14.16 17.39
CA ASN A 179 -1.15 15.39 17.93
C ASN A 179 -0.45 16.68 17.43
N LYS A 180 0.83 16.61 17.06
CA LYS A 180 1.57 17.76 16.46
C LYS A 180 1.18 18.03 15.01
N VAL A 181 0.76 16.99 14.30
CA VAL A 181 0.42 17.08 12.86
C VAL A 181 -1.06 17.30 12.64
N PHE A 182 -1.90 16.59 13.39
CA PHE A 182 -3.34 16.61 13.27
C PHE A 182 -3.94 17.44 14.43
N THR A 183 -3.85 18.76 14.31
CA THR A 183 -4.12 19.72 15.40
C THR A 183 -5.56 20.19 15.50
N ASP A 184 -6.39 19.87 14.52
CA ASP A 184 -7.78 20.33 14.44
C ASP A 184 -8.77 19.31 15.07
N ASP A 185 -10.07 19.51 14.82
CA ASP A 185 -11.18 18.66 15.32
C ASP A 185 -11.08 17.15 14.96
N GLN A 186 -10.04 16.76 14.23
CA GLN A 186 -9.78 15.39 13.78
C GLN A 186 -8.62 14.78 14.59
N ALA A 187 -8.91 14.36 15.81
CA ALA A 187 -7.96 13.63 16.63
C ALA A 187 -7.64 12.26 16.02
N VAL A 188 -6.40 12.05 15.61
CA VAL A 188 -5.89 10.73 15.21
C VAL A 188 -5.57 9.93 16.48
N ARG A 189 -6.17 8.76 16.63
CA ARG A 189 -5.97 7.90 17.80
C ARG A 189 -4.92 6.85 17.52
N VAL A 190 -4.00 6.67 18.46
CA VAL A 190 -3.04 5.55 18.45
C VAL A 190 -3.38 4.62 19.61
N PHE A 191 -3.50 3.31 19.34
CA PHE A 191 -3.84 2.34 20.39
C PHE A 191 -3.33 0.94 20.08
N GLU A 192 -3.20 0.13 21.13
CA GLU A 192 -2.78 -1.27 21.01
C GLU A 192 -3.87 -2.16 20.41
N SER A 193 -3.46 -3.20 19.68
CA SER A 193 -4.36 -4.17 19.08
C SER A 193 -3.71 -5.54 18.89
N ASP A 194 -4.36 -6.59 19.36
CA ASP A 194 -3.97 -7.99 19.13
C ASP A 194 -4.44 -8.53 17.76
N GLY A 195 -5.29 -7.76 17.07
CA GLY A 195 -5.97 -8.23 15.85
C GLY A 195 -5.22 -7.98 14.53
N ILE A 196 -3.96 -7.50 14.57
CA ILE A 196 -3.17 -7.18 13.36
C ILE A 196 -1.94 -8.09 13.24
N VAL A 197 -1.59 -8.45 12.00
CA VAL A 197 -0.41 -9.28 11.68
C VAL A 197 0.86 -8.42 11.57
N ALA A 198 0.73 -7.20 11.08
CA ALA A 198 1.83 -6.23 10.98
C ALA A 198 2.10 -5.58 12.34
N ASP A 199 3.30 -5.02 12.52
CA ASP A 199 3.68 -4.32 13.75
C ASP A 199 2.80 -3.08 14.00
N ALA A 200 2.32 -2.44 12.93
CA ALA A 200 1.33 -1.38 12.96
C ALA A 200 0.41 -1.41 11.73
N ALA A 201 -0.72 -0.73 11.81
CA ALA A 201 -1.65 -0.57 10.69
C ALA A 201 -2.49 0.72 10.85
N ALA A 202 -2.51 1.54 9.81
CA ALA A 202 -3.37 2.72 9.75
C ALA A 202 -4.82 2.35 9.40
N GLY A 203 -5.75 3.04 10.03
CA GLY A 203 -7.15 3.10 9.64
C GLY A 203 -7.49 4.44 8.98
N ALA A 204 -8.77 4.82 9.08
CA ALA A 204 -9.22 6.08 8.51
C ALA A 204 -8.75 7.30 9.32
N ASP A 205 -8.76 7.18 10.66
CA ASP A 205 -8.45 8.22 11.65
C ASP A 205 -7.70 7.65 12.87
N TYR A 206 -7.03 6.51 12.69
CA TYR A 206 -6.30 5.86 13.76
C TYR A 206 -5.11 5.05 13.27
N ILE A 207 -4.19 4.76 14.20
CA ILE A 207 -3.08 3.81 14.01
C ILE A 207 -3.20 2.74 15.11
N LYS A 208 -3.19 1.47 14.70
CA LYS A 208 -3.08 0.31 15.59
C LYS A 208 -1.63 -0.09 15.72
N ILE A 209 -1.20 -0.39 16.94
CA ILE A 209 0.11 -0.93 17.27
C ILE A 209 -0.09 -2.34 17.82
N ARG A 210 0.67 -3.31 17.33
CA ARG A 210 0.57 -4.69 17.80
C ARG A 210 1.08 -4.81 19.24
N SER A 211 0.26 -5.37 20.14
CA SER A 211 0.47 -5.34 21.59
C SER A 211 1.71 -6.11 22.05
N ASP A 212 2.12 -7.17 21.33
CA ASP A 212 3.29 -8.00 21.64
C ASP A 212 4.58 -7.56 20.92
N ALA A 213 4.53 -6.48 20.12
CA ALA A 213 5.67 -6.00 19.35
C ALA A 213 6.60 -5.14 20.21
N LEU A 214 7.89 -5.24 19.91
CA LEU A 214 8.92 -4.33 20.41
C LEU A 214 9.43 -3.46 19.28
N PHE A 215 9.76 -2.22 19.60
CA PHE A 215 10.20 -1.19 18.67
C PHE A 215 11.53 -0.58 19.09
N ASN A 216 12.17 0.10 18.17
CA ASN A 216 13.23 1.08 18.44
C ASN A 216 12.81 2.46 17.93
N GLN A 217 13.62 3.49 18.14
CA GLN A 217 13.31 4.85 17.73
C GLN A 217 13.14 4.99 16.21
N ARG A 218 13.92 4.22 15.43
CA ARG A 218 13.82 4.23 13.95
C ARG A 218 12.50 3.60 13.48
N ASP A 219 12.09 2.49 14.11
CA ASP A 219 10.79 1.88 13.82
C ASP A 219 9.66 2.89 14.04
N LEU A 220 9.67 3.61 15.18
CA LEU A 220 8.65 4.62 15.48
C LEU A 220 8.68 5.79 14.49
N LYS A 221 9.86 6.24 14.06
CA LYS A 221 9.99 7.25 13.01
C LYS A 221 9.37 6.78 11.69
N ILE A 222 9.64 5.52 11.29
CA ILE A 222 9.02 4.93 10.10
C ILE A 222 7.50 4.89 10.25
N LEU A 223 6.99 4.40 11.39
CA LEU A 223 5.54 4.28 11.60
C LEU A 223 4.85 5.65 11.58
N ALA A 224 5.44 6.67 12.19
CA ALA A 224 4.90 8.03 12.13
C ALA A 224 4.80 8.54 10.68
N VAL A 225 5.85 8.32 9.89
CA VAL A 225 5.91 8.77 8.50
C VAL A 225 4.98 7.94 7.61
N HIS A 226 5.08 6.61 7.67
CA HIS A 226 4.35 5.69 6.80
C HIS A 226 2.85 5.67 7.12
N GLU A 227 2.52 5.33 8.37
CA GLU A 227 1.13 5.17 8.79
C GLU A 227 0.45 6.53 9.02
N GLY A 228 1.13 7.46 9.68
CA GLY A 228 0.58 8.78 10.03
C GLY A 228 0.59 9.74 8.84
N MET A 229 1.77 10.13 8.38
CA MET A 229 1.93 11.19 7.39
C MET A 229 1.45 10.82 5.98
N VAL A 230 1.31 9.52 5.66
CA VAL A 230 0.78 9.08 4.37
C VAL A 230 -0.59 8.47 4.52
N HIS A 231 -0.72 7.33 5.20
CA HIS A 231 -1.98 6.58 5.18
C HIS A 231 -3.13 7.29 5.91
N VAL A 232 -2.89 7.81 7.11
CA VAL A 232 -3.91 8.58 7.85
C VAL A 232 -4.14 9.92 7.17
N ALA A 233 -3.10 10.66 6.83
CA ALA A 233 -3.24 11.98 6.18
C ALA A 233 -4.07 11.91 4.90
N THR A 234 -3.79 10.95 4.00
CA THR A 234 -4.58 10.77 2.77
C THR A 234 -6.00 10.29 3.04
N SER A 235 -6.23 9.48 4.09
CA SER A 235 -7.58 9.08 4.50
C SER A 235 -8.40 10.27 4.96
N LEU A 236 -7.83 11.12 5.82
CA LEU A 236 -8.47 12.33 6.33
C LEU A 236 -8.72 13.34 5.22
N ASN A 237 -7.74 13.57 4.34
CA ASN A 237 -7.92 14.45 3.17
C ASN A 237 -9.04 13.96 2.26
N GLY A 238 -9.16 12.64 2.04
CA GLY A 238 -10.26 12.06 1.30
C GLY A 238 -11.61 12.24 1.99
N GLN A 239 -11.66 12.15 3.32
CA GLN A 239 -12.89 12.41 4.11
C GLN A 239 -13.32 13.89 4.07
N HIS A 240 -12.37 14.81 3.93
CA HIS A 240 -12.63 16.24 3.80
C HIS A 240 -13.14 16.66 2.41
N GLN A 241 -13.17 15.75 1.44
CA GLN A 241 -13.67 16.09 0.11
C GLN A 241 -15.18 16.36 0.14
N PRO A 242 -15.62 17.57 -0.26
CA PRO A 242 -17.03 17.94 -0.14
C PRO A 242 -17.93 17.25 -1.18
N ILE A 243 -17.37 16.84 -2.32
CA ILE A 243 -18.11 16.28 -3.45
C ILE A 243 -17.60 14.88 -3.80
N CYS A 244 -16.30 14.72 -4.03
CA CYS A 244 -15.68 13.44 -4.41
C CYS A 244 -15.31 12.60 -3.18
N THR A 245 -16.28 12.24 -2.34
CA THR A 245 -16.08 11.49 -1.08
C THR A 245 -15.52 10.08 -1.30
N PHE A 246 -15.63 9.52 -2.51
CA PHE A 246 -14.98 8.26 -2.87
C PHE A 246 -13.47 8.29 -2.65
N LEU A 247 -12.83 9.45 -2.65
CA LEU A 247 -11.40 9.61 -2.36
C LEU A 247 -11.02 9.21 -0.92
N ALA A 248 -11.99 9.09 -0.01
CA ALA A 248 -11.76 8.53 1.33
C ALA A 248 -11.52 7.01 1.33
N LYS A 249 -11.78 6.33 0.22
CA LYS A 249 -11.73 4.86 0.10
C LYS A 249 -10.76 4.44 -0.98
N GLY A 250 -9.88 3.48 -0.62
CA GLY A 250 -8.86 2.98 -1.52
C GLY A 250 -9.27 1.69 -2.23
N PRO A 251 -9.59 1.73 -3.53
CA PRO A 251 -9.64 0.51 -4.33
C PRO A 251 -8.25 -0.12 -4.45
N PRO A 252 -8.12 -1.39 -4.84
CA PRO A 252 -6.83 -2.08 -5.00
C PRO A 252 -5.77 -1.29 -5.77
N SER A 253 -6.14 -0.63 -6.86
CA SER A 253 -5.22 0.19 -7.67
C SER A 253 -4.57 1.33 -6.87
N SER A 254 -5.30 1.95 -5.94
CA SER A 254 -4.74 3.00 -5.08
C SER A 254 -3.69 2.49 -4.10
N THR A 255 -3.67 1.17 -3.80
CA THR A 255 -2.67 0.58 -2.91
C THR A 255 -1.26 0.78 -3.45
N VAL A 256 -1.06 0.66 -4.75
CA VAL A 256 0.24 0.88 -5.41
C VAL A 256 0.74 2.30 -5.13
N THR A 257 -0.10 3.31 -5.35
CA THR A 257 0.26 4.71 -5.07
C THR A 257 0.49 4.96 -3.59
N GLN A 258 -0.35 4.42 -2.71
CA GLN A 258 -0.27 4.62 -1.26
C GLN A 258 0.99 4.02 -0.64
N GLU A 259 1.32 2.77 -0.98
CA GLU A 259 2.53 2.12 -0.47
C GLU A 259 3.79 2.75 -1.08
N GLY A 260 3.75 3.08 -2.37
CA GLY A 260 4.85 3.78 -3.05
C GLY A 260 5.14 5.15 -2.45
N LEU A 261 4.10 5.92 -2.19
CA LEU A 261 4.20 7.23 -1.55
C LEU A 261 4.75 7.12 -0.13
N ALA A 262 4.33 6.10 0.63
CA ALA A 262 4.81 5.85 1.98
C ALA A 262 6.30 5.47 2.00
N ILE A 263 6.76 4.59 1.11
CA ILE A 263 8.18 4.26 0.98
C ILE A 263 9.01 5.48 0.55
N LEU A 264 8.51 6.27 -0.40
CA LEU A 264 9.20 7.49 -0.81
C LEU A 264 9.31 8.48 0.35
N MET A 265 8.25 8.65 1.15
CA MET A 265 8.29 9.47 2.37
C MET A 265 9.33 8.97 3.37
N GLU A 266 9.45 7.64 3.59
CA GLU A 266 10.50 7.08 4.45
C GLU A 266 11.90 7.48 3.96
N ILE A 267 12.11 7.54 2.65
CA ILE A 267 13.41 7.86 2.03
C ILE A 267 13.70 9.36 2.14
N VAL A 268 12.79 10.23 1.72
CA VAL A 268 13.03 11.69 1.71
C VAL A 268 13.10 12.31 3.10
N THR A 269 12.57 11.61 4.13
CA THR A 269 12.68 12.00 5.55
C THR A 269 13.83 11.33 6.27
N PHE A 270 14.68 10.55 5.57
CA PHE A 270 15.76 9.76 6.16
C PHE A 270 15.28 8.85 7.32
N ALA A 271 14.05 8.33 7.21
CA ALA A 271 13.53 7.35 8.14
C ALA A 271 13.92 5.93 7.73
N SER A 272 14.02 5.64 6.42
CA SER A 272 14.36 4.31 5.90
C SER A 272 15.82 3.95 6.17
N TYR A 273 16.11 2.64 6.19
CA TYR A 273 17.45 2.09 6.43
C TYR A 273 17.62 0.76 5.68
N PRO A 274 18.87 0.24 5.49
CA PRO A 274 19.11 -0.88 4.60
C PRO A 274 18.29 -2.13 4.87
N SER A 275 18.11 -2.55 6.13
CA SER A 275 17.31 -3.74 6.42
C SER A 275 15.80 -3.52 6.18
N ARG A 276 15.31 -2.28 6.23
CA ARG A 276 13.95 -1.93 5.82
C ARG A 276 13.76 -2.11 4.32
N LEU A 277 14.73 -1.68 3.50
CA LEU A 277 14.71 -1.87 2.06
C LEU A 277 14.82 -3.36 1.68
N ARG A 278 15.65 -4.15 2.39
CA ARG A 278 15.70 -5.62 2.20
C ARG A 278 14.34 -6.28 2.42
N LYS A 279 13.52 -5.79 3.35
CA LYS A 279 12.13 -6.30 3.51
C LYS A 279 11.30 -6.13 2.25
N LEU A 280 11.49 -5.05 1.49
CA LEU A 280 10.74 -4.81 0.25
C LEU A 280 11.17 -5.81 -0.84
N THR A 281 12.48 -5.98 -1.03
CA THR A 281 13.01 -6.92 -2.02
C THR A 281 12.63 -8.37 -1.69
N ASN A 282 12.71 -8.76 -0.42
CA ASN A 282 12.35 -10.11 0.02
C ASN A 282 10.86 -10.41 -0.15
N ARG A 283 9.96 -9.42 -0.01
CA ARG A 283 8.53 -9.59 -0.31
C ARG A 283 8.30 -9.93 -1.78
N THR A 284 8.97 -9.22 -2.68
CA THR A 284 8.86 -9.46 -4.12
C THR A 284 9.40 -10.84 -4.50
N ARG A 285 10.58 -11.21 -3.99
CA ARG A 285 11.21 -12.51 -4.23
C ARG A 285 10.38 -13.67 -3.68
N ALA A 286 9.76 -13.50 -2.51
CA ALA A 286 8.89 -14.51 -1.90
C ALA A 286 7.61 -14.74 -2.74
N ILE A 287 7.02 -13.66 -3.29
CA ILE A 287 5.87 -13.78 -4.19
C ILE A 287 6.29 -14.48 -5.49
N GLN A 288 7.43 -14.11 -6.08
CA GLN A 288 7.95 -14.76 -7.27
C GLN A 288 8.18 -16.26 -7.04
N LEU A 289 8.75 -16.64 -5.90
CA LEU A 289 8.94 -18.05 -5.54
C LEU A 289 7.61 -18.82 -5.51
N ALA A 290 6.57 -18.23 -4.90
CA ALA A 290 5.25 -18.84 -4.86
C ALA A 290 4.56 -18.86 -6.24
N GLU A 291 4.72 -17.83 -7.09
CA GLU A 291 4.22 -17.82 -8.47
C GLU A 291 4.92 -18.89 -9.34
N ALA A 292 6.18 -19.21 -9.04
CA ALA A 292 6.93 -20.29 -9.69
C ALA A 292 6.53 -21.71 -9.19
N GLY A 293 5.54 -21.81 -8.29
CA GLY A 293 5.02 -23.08 -7.78
C GLY A 293 5.59 -23.49 -6.41
N GLY A 294 6.38 -22.64 -5.76
CA GLY A 294 6.82 -22.85 -4.38
C GLY A 294 5.66 -22.81 -3.40
N ASP A 295 5.67 -23.69 -2.42
CA ASP A 295 4.67 -23.77 -1.37
C ASP A 295 5.04 -22.94 -0.12
N PHE A 296 4.23 -23.03 0.92
CA PHE A 296 4.46 -22.31 2.18
C PHE A 296 5.81 -22.68 2.82
N LEU A 297 6.24 -23.95 2.74
CA LEU A 297 7.53 -24.37 3.32
C LEU A 297 8.71 -23.81 2.54
N ASP A 298 8.61 -23.71 1.22
CA ASP A 298 9.62 -23.09 0.37
C ASP A 298 9.80 -21.61 0.72
N VAL A 299 8.68 -20.87 0.83
CA VAL A 299 8.69 -19.45 1.20
C VAL A 299 9.15 -19.25 2.64
N PHE A 300 8.75 -20.12 3.57
CA PHE A 300 9.24 -20.11 4.94
C PHE A 300 10.76 -20.34 5.00
N GLY A 301 11.26 -21.35 4.26
CA GLY A 301 12.68 -21.66 4.12
C GLY A 301 13.48 -20.53 3.51
N PHE A 302 12.92 -19.85 2.51
CA PHE A 302 13.51 -18.65 1.92
C PHE A 302 13.74 -17.56 2.97
N TYR A 303 12.72 -17.20 3.79
CA TYR A 303 12.89 -16.19 4.82
C TYR A 303 13.88 -16.59 5.91
N ARG A 304 13.92 -17.87 6.29
CA ARG A 304 14.98 -18.40 7.19
C ARG A 304 16.38 -18.24 6.60
N GLY A 305 16.52 -18.54 5.31
CA GLY A 305 17.78 -18.35 4.57
C GLY A 305 18.23 -16.88 4.51
N GLU A 306 17.29 -15.95 4.51
CA GLU A 306 17.53 -14.50 4.59
C GLU A 306 17.80 -14.01 6.04
N GLY A 307 17.91 -14.93 7.02
CA GLY A 307 18.26 -14.62 8.41
C GLY A 307 17.12 -14.22 9.33
N TYR A 308 15.85 -14.44 8.94
CA TYR A 308 14.70 -14.19 9.81
C TYR A 308 14.53 -15.31 10.84
N SER A 309 14.01 -14.97 12.03
CA SER A 309 13.58 -15.97 13.01
C SER A 309 12.44 -16.84 12.48
N ASP A 310 12.19 -17.98 13.11
CA ASP A 310 11.09 -18.87 12.70
C ASP A 310 9.73 -18.16 12.77
N GLU A 311 9.48 -17.35 13.81
CA GLU A 311 8.24 -16.56 13.94
C GLU A 311 8.11 -15.51 12.83
N ALA A 312 9.18 -14.79 12.55
CA ALA A 312 9.19 -13.77 11.50
C ALA A 312 9.05 -14.43 10.11
N SER A 313 9.69 -15.59 9.88
CA SER A 313 9.57 -16.36 8.64
C SER A 313 8.16 -16.86 8.43
N TYR A 314 7.52 -17.40 9.48
CA TYR A 314 6.11 -17.80 9.43
C TYR A 314 5.19 -16.60 9.10
N THR A 315 5.38 -15.49 9.79
CA THR A 315 4.58 -14.28 9.58
C THR A 315 4.70 -13.76 8.15
N ASN A 316 5.92 -13.73 7.59
CA ASN A 316 6.13 -13.30 6.22
C ASN A 316 5.59 -14.31 5.19
N ALA A 317 5.77 -15.61 5.39
CA ALA A 317 5.20 -16.65 4.52
C ALA A 317 3.66 -16.62 4.56
N SER A 318 3.04 -16.45 5.75
CA SER A 318 1.60 -16.35 5.86
C SER A 318 1.02 -15.13 5.11
N ARG A 319 1.77 -14.03 4.99
CA ARG A 319 1.36 -12.87 4.17
C ARG A 319 1.25 -13.22 2.69
N VAL A 320 2.10 -14.11 2.19
CA VAL A 320 2.08 -14.57 0.80
C VAL A 320 0.89 -15.48 0.53
N PHE A 321 0.55 -16.37 1.48
CA PHE A 321 -0.50 -17.39 1.26
C PHE A 321 -1.85 -17.09 1.92
N ARG A 322 -1.98 -16.03 2.73
CA ARG A 322 -3.30 -15.67 3.28
C ARG A 322 -4.33 -15.43 2.17
N GLY A 323 -5.50 -16.02 2.31
CA GLY A 323 -6.56 -16.03 1.30
C GLY A 323 -6.42 -17.13 0.26
N SER A 324 -5.23 -17.72 0.10
CA SER A 324 -4.97 -18.88 -0.76
C SER A 324 -4.90 -20.18 0.05
N SER A 325 -4.63 -21.30 -0.60
CA SER A 325 -4.16 -22.51 0.07
C SER A 325 -2.64 -22.42 0.33
N SER A 326 -2.13 -23.23 1.28
CA SER A 326 -0.70 -23.24 1.64
C SER A 326 0.25 -23.66 0.51
N ASN A 327 -0.27 -24.16 -0.61
CA ASN A 327 0.43 -24.56 -1.83
C ASN A 327 -0.20 -23.95 -3.10
N GLY A 328 -1.01 -22.91 -2.95
CA GLY A 328 -1.71 -22.26 -4.06
C GLY A 328 -0.98 -21.02 -4.57
N LEU A 329 -1.59 -20.34 -5.54
CA LEU A 329 -1.09 -19.09 -6.06
C LEU A 329 -1.08 -18.01 -4.96
N PRO A 330 -0.07 -17.11 -4.91
CA PRO A 330 0.09 -16.16 -3.83
C PRO A 330 -0.95 -15.04 -3.83
N PHE A 331 -1.08 -14.37 -2.67
CA PHE A 331 -1.66 -13.06 -2.55
C PHE A 331 -0.62 -12.00 -2.89
N THR A 332 -0.72 -11.40 -4.06
CA THR A 332 0.35 -10.56 -4.65
C THR A 332 0.34 -9.10 -4.21
N LYS A 333 -0.54 -8.73 -3.26
CA LYS A 333 -0.67 -7.34 -2.77
C LYS A 333 0.67 -6.70 -2.37
N ASP A 334 1.58 -7.47 -1.78
CA ASP A 334 2.85 -6.93 -1.28
C ASP A 334 3.83 -6.47 -2.41
N LEU A 335 3.54 -6.77 -3.68
CA LEU A 335 4.23 -6.18 -4.83
C LEU A 335 4.01 -4.66 -4.91
N ALA A 336 2.89 -4.17 -4.36
CA ALA A 336 2.55 -2.75 -4.35
C ALA A 336 3.63 -1.87 -3.70
N TYR A 337 4.44 -2.40 -2.79
CA TYR A 337 5.51 -1.63 -2.14
C TYR A 337 6.61 -1.22 -3.14
N LEU A 338 7.29 -2.19 -3.75
CA LEU A 338 8.38 -1.91 -4.69
C LEU A 338 7.86 -1.28 -5.98
N LYS A 339 6.82 -1.87 -6.59
CA LYS A 339 6.16 -1.32 -7.80
C LYS A 339 5.70 0.11 -7.57
N GLY A 340 5.04 0.35 -6.44
CA GLY A 340 4.51 1.66 -6.08
C GLY A 340 5.61 2.69 -5.86
N PHE A 341 6.70 2.33 -5.18
CA PHE A 341 7.84 3.20 -4.98
C PHE A 341 8.43 3.65 -6.33
N ILE A 342 8.70 2.70 -7.24
CA ILE A 342 9.27 3.00 -8.56
C ILE A 342 8.35 3.93 -9.36
N LEU A 343 7.07 3.62 -9.42
CA LEU A 343 6.10 4.42 -10.16
C LEU A 343 5.92 5.83 -9.58
N THR A 344 5.80 5.94 -8.25
CA THR A 344 5.59 7.23 -7.58
C THR A 344 6.83 8.12 -7.69
N TYR A 345 8.03 7.56 -7.51
CA TYR A 345 9.28 8.27 -7.70
C TYR A 345 9.40 8.82 -9.13
N ASN A 346 9.19 7.97 -10.14
CA ASN A 346 9.26 8.36 -11.56
C ASN A 346 8.19 9.40 -11.93
N TYR A 347 6.97 9.29 -11.38
CA TYR A 347 5.93 10.30 -11.57
C TYR A 347 6.38 11.67 -11.06
N ILE A 348 6.91 11.75 -9.85
CA ILE A 348 7.36 13.02 -9.26
C ILE A 348 8.56 13.56 -10.04
N GLN A 349 9.53 12.71 -10.38
CA GLN A 349 10.68 13.12 -11.19
C GLN A 349 10.24 13.70 -12.54
N LEU A 350 9.26 13.06 -13.19
CA LEU A 350 8.72 13.54 -14.46
C LEU A 350 7.94 14.86 -14.28
N ALA A 351 7.15 14.99 -13.21
CA ALA A 351 6.44 16.22 -12.90
C ALA A 351 7.41 17.40 -12.67
N VAL A 352 8.49 17.19 -11.93
CA VAL A 352 9.57 18.18 -11.75
C VAL A 352 10.21 18.53 -13.09
N ARG A 353 10.62 17.54 -13.87
CA ARG A 353 11.25 17.73 -15.18
C ARG A 353 10.38 18.50 -16.18
N GLN A 354 9.06 18.35 -16.09
CA GLN A 354 8.08 19.03 -16.94
C GLN A 354 7.56 20.35 -16.36
N GLY A 355 8.04 20.79 -15.18
CA GLY A 355 7.57 22.00 -14.50
C GLY A 355 6.14 21.91 -13.97
N LYS A 356 5.60 20.69 -13.80
CA LYS A 356 4.23 20.43 -13.33
C LYS A 356 4.17 20.23 -11.81
N LEU A 357 4.87 21.05 -11.07
CA LEU A 357 5.06 20.89 -9.60
C LEU A 357 3.73 20.86 -8.85
N GLN A 358 2.75 21.65 -9.28
CA GLN A 358 1.44 21.75 -8.62
C GLN A 358 0.60 20.44 -8.66
N GLN A 359 1.00 19.47 -9.49
CA GLN A 359 0.35 18.17 -9.53
C GLN A 359 0.84 17.24 -8.41
N ILE A 360 2.03 17.48 -7.83
CA ILE A 360 2.63 16.60 -6.82
C ILE A 360 1.80 16.55 -5.53
N PRO A 361 1.34 17.66 -4.94
CA PRO A 361 0.49 17.62 -3.75
C PRO A 361 -0.83 16.88 -3.94
N LEU A 362 -1.33 16.75 -5.17
CA LEU A 362 -2.59 16.04 -5.47
C LEU A 362 -2.54 14.54 -5.10
N LEU A 363 -1.34 13.96 -4.98
CA LEU A 363 -1.13 12.61 -4.44
C LEU A 363 -1.71 12.44 -3.03
N PHE A 364 -1.88 13.54 -2.29
CA PHE A 364 -2.43 13.55 -0.94
C PHE A 364 -3.91 13.95 -0.86
N CYS A 365 -4.60 14.23 -1.97
CA CYS A 365 -6.04 14.59 -1.95
C CYS A 365 -6.96 13.47 -1.41
N GLY A 366 -6.44 12.25 -1.30
CA GLY A 366 -7.16 11.07 -0.84
C GLY A 366 -6.46 9.78 -1.26
N LYS A 367 -7.22 8.70 -1.37
CA LYS A 367 -6.74 7.41 -1.88
C LYS A 367 -6.73 7.43 -3.42
N THR A 368 -5.76 8.14 -3.97
CA THR A 368 -5.62 8.40 -5.40
C THR A 368 -4.83 7.31 -6.13
N THR A 369 -4.90 7.28 -7.46
CA THR A 369 -4.00 6.49 -8.31
C THR A 369 -3.21 7.44 -9.21
N LEU A 370 -2.01 7.04 -9.64
CA LEU A 370 -1.18 7.87 -10.55
C LEU A 370 -1.88 8.13 -11.89
N GLU A 371 -2.68 7.18 -12.35
CA GLU A 371 -3.45 7.28 -13.59
C GLU A 371 -4.50 8.40 -13.56
N ASP A 372 -5.00 8.72 -12.35
CA ASP A 372 -6.02 9.74 -12.16
C ASP A 372 -5.48 11.16 -11.97
N MET A 373 -4.15 11.34 -11.82
CA MET A 373 -3.57 12.63 -11.44
C MET A 373 -3.95 13.77 -12.40
N ARG A 374 -4.01 13.50 -13.69
CA ARG A 374 -4.45 14.50 -14.68
C ARG A 374 -5.92 14.88 -14.47
N THR A 375 -6.79 13.88 -14.27
CA THR A 375 -8.22 14.11 -14.01
C THR A 375 -8.41 14.83 -12.68
N LEU A 376 -7.69 14.44 -11.64
CA LEU A 376 -7.76 15.11 -10.32
C LEU A 376 -7.35 16.59 -10.41
N GLY A 377 -6.32 16.92 -11.21
CA GLY A 377 -5.96 18.31 -11.48
C GLY A 377 -7.12 19.11 -12.09
N GLN A 378 -7.79 18.56 -13.07
CA GLN A 378 -8.97 19.19 -13.68
C GLN A 378 -10.12 19.34 -12.66
N LEU A 379 -10.35 18.32 -11.83
CA LEU A 379 -11.40 18.37 -10.80
C LEU A 379 -11.11 19.41 -9.71
N VAL A 380 -9.85 19.69 -9.42
CA VAL A 380 -9.45 20.80 -8.53
C VAL A 380 -9.75 22.15 -9.19
N GLU A 381 -9.42 22.32 -10.46
CA GLU A 381 -9.73 23.54 -11.21
C GLU A 381 -11.26 23.79 -11.32
N GLU A 382 -12.05 22.72 -11.41
CA GLU A 382 -13.52 22.76 -11.44
C GLU A 382 -14.16 22.92 -10.05
N GLY A 383 -13.37 22.88 -8.96
CA GLY A 383 -13.86 22.95 -7.58
C GLY A 383 -14.61 21.70 -7.10
N LEU A 384 -14.47 20.58 -7.78
CA LEU A 384 -15.05 19.28 -7.41
C LEU A 384 -14.19 18.51 -6.41
N VAL A 385 -12.90 18.77 -6.41
CA VAL A 385 -11.91 18.27 -5.46
C VAL A 385 -11.22 19.45 -4.80
N VAL A 386 -11.04 19.40 -3.48
CA VAL A 386 -10.25 20.41 -2.76
C VAL A 386 -8.81 19.93 -2.55
N PRO A 387 -7.83 20.86 -2.53
CA PRO A 387 -6.44 20.52 -2.21
C PRO A 387 -6.32 19.82 -0.85
N PRO A 388 -5.25 19.02 -0.64
CA PRO A 388 -5.04 18.32 0.62
C PRO A 388 -4.85 19.29 1.78
N ARG A 389 -5.55 19.05 2.90
CA ARG A 389 -5.40 19.80 4.14
C ARG A 389 -4.13 19.37 4.91
N TYR A 390 -3.89 18.06 4.95
CA TYR A 390 -2.71 17.47 5.60
C TYR A 390 -1.70 17.11 4.53
N LEU A 391 -0.65 17.93 4.39
CA LEU A 391 0.42 17.72 3.43
C LEU A 391 1.75 17.68 4.21
N PRO A 392 2.49 16.56 4.13
CA PRO A 392 3.80 16.44 4.79
C PRO A 392 4.79 17.47 4.27
N GLU A 393 5.67 17.96 5.15
CA GLU A 393 6.65 18.99 4.86
C GLU A 393 7.46 18.77 3.56
N PRO A 394 8.00 17.56 3.26
CA PRO A 394 8.74 17.33 2.02
C PRO A 394 7.90 17.54 0.75
N PHE A 395 6.57 17.43 0.82
CA PHE A 395 5.64 17.64 -0.28
C PHE A 395 5.00 19.02 -0.26
N ALA A 396 5.10 19.73 0.86
CA ALA A 396 4.71 21.12 0.98
C ALA A 396 5.80 22.07 0.45
N ASP A 397 7.08 21.75 0.69
CA ASP A 397 8.23 22.47 0.14
C ASP A 397 8.63 21.91 -1.24
N LEU A 398 7.89 22.34 -2.26
CA LEU A 398 8.17 21.94 -3.65
C LEU A 398 9.52 22.42 -4.18
N ASN A 399 10.12 23.45 -3.58
CA ASN A 399 11.45 23.92 -3.97
C ASN A 399 12.52 22.92 -3.52
N ALA A 400 12.51 22.52 -2.25
CA ALA A 400 13.43 21.52 -1.71
C ALA A 400 13.25 20.16 -2.41
N LEU A 401 12.00 19.71 -2.60
CA LEU A 401 11.69 18.46 -3.30
C LEU A 401 12.21 18.50 -4.75
N SER A 402 12.00 19.61 -5.46
CA SER A 402 12.46 19.77 -6.84
C SER A 402 13.98 19.74 -6.93
N ALA A 403 14.67 20.44 -6.03
CA ALA A 403 16.13 20.44 -5.97
C ALA A 403 16.68 19.01 -5.73
N TRP A 404 16.10 18.28 -4.78
CA TRP A 404 16.47 16.90 -4.49
C TRP A 404 16.24 15.96 -5.70
N MET A 405 15.10 16.07 -6.37
CA MET A 405 14.76 15.26 -7.55
C MET A 405 15.68 15.60 -8.74
N CYS A 406 15.94 16.87 -9.01
CA CYS A 406 16.86 17.27 -10.08
C CYS A 406 18.28 16.73 -9.82
N PHE A 407 18.75 16.83 -8.57
CA PHE A 407 20.10 16.38 -8.21
C PHE A 407 20.24 14.86 -8.35
N SER A 408 19.24 14.10 -7.89
CA SER A 408 19.19 12.63 -8.05
C SER A 408 19.22 12.24 -9.54
N GLY A 409 18.37 12.84 -10.37
CA GLY A 409 18.33 12.56 -11.81
C GLY A 409 19.60 12.98 -12.56
N PHE A 410 20.28 14.04 -12.12
CA PHE A 410 21.55 14.46 -12.71
C PHE A 410 22.67 13.44 -12.47
N LEU A 411 22.83 12.98 -11.23
CA LEU A 411 23.90 12.07 -10.85
C LEU A 411 23.80 10.70 -11.52
N THR A 412 22.60 10.22 -11.84
CA THR A 412 22.38 8.94 -12.53
C THR A 412 22.91 8.92 -13.98
N ASN A 413 23.31 10.08 -14.55
CA ASN A 413 23.97 10.11 -15.86
C ASN A 413 25.47 9.78 -15.80
N LEU A 414 26.05 9.64 -14.59
CA LEU A 414 27.43 9.24 -14.42
C LEU A 414 27.51 7.72 -14.20
N SER A 415 28.47 7.07 -14.85
CA SER A 415 28.74 5.63 -14.63
C SER A 415 29.58 5.46 -13.36
N LEU A 416 29.00 4.87 -12.32
CA LEU A 416 29.73 4.55 -11.09
C LEU A 416 30.89 3.59 -11.34
N ASP A 417 30.74 2.60 -12.23
CA ASP A 417 31.79 1.64 -12.56
C ASP A 417 33.05 2.32 -13.12
N ARG A 418 32.89 3.41 -13.85
CA ARG A 418 34.03 4.21 -14.34
C ARG A 418 34.65 5.05 -13.24
N ILE A 419 33.85 5.59 -12.35
CA ILE A 419 34.31 6.40 -11.22
C ILE A 419 35.00 5.52 -10.19
N GLU A 420 34.54 4.29 -9.96
CA GLU A 420 35.16 3.33 -9.04
C GLU A 420 36.62 3.11 -9.34
N ALA A 421 37.01 3.00 -10.63
CA ALA A 421 38.41 2.86 -11.03
C ALA A 421 39.28 4.05 -10.62
N ASP A 422 38.71 5.26 -10.65
CA ASP A 422 39.39 6.51 -10.26
C ASP A 422 39.58 6.63 -8.73
N TYR A 423 38.64 6.06 -7.96
CA TYR A 423 38.64 6.11 -6.50
C TYR A 423 39.18 4.85 -5.80
N ALA A 424 39.53 3.81 -6.56
CA ALA A 424 40.00 2.51 -6.02
C ALA A 424 41.19 2.61 -5.03
N ASN A 425 41.97 3.68 -5.09
CA ASN A 425 43.08 3.93 -4.16
C ASN A 425 42.73 4.87 -3.01
N ILE A 426 41.47 5.34 -2.93
CA ILE A 426 40.98 6.30 -1.92
C ILE A 426 40.02 5.62 -0.98
N LEU A 427 39.24 4.64 -1.45
CA LEU A 427 38.33 3.78 -0.72
C LEU A 427 38.98 2.46 -0.34
#